data_b96a66c3391ff984ab67a95567b1f229
#
_entry.id   b96a66c3391ff984ab67a95567b1f229
#
_cell.length_a   1.000
_cell.length_b   1.000
_cell.length_c   1.000
_cell.angle_alpha   90.00
_cell.angle_beta   90.00
_cell.angle_gamma   90.00
#
_symmetry.space_group_name_H-M   'P 1'
#
loop_
_entity.id
_entity.type
_entity.pdbx_description
1 polymer ?
#
loop_
_entity_poly.entity_id
_entity_poly.type
_entity_poly.pdbx_seq_one_letter_code
_entity_poly.pdbx_strand_id
1 'polypeptide(L)'
;MRIETSQVHIQNQTLHRLTLNPETTVRGGLIFFHGQGDFIDRYPSILKGFVDAGYRCILTDMPGHGRSQGRRGVVPGLGFADELLHDSLSSLEGEIIIAGHSMGGLMALRFLFRNHNLFKAAWISSPLLNPMLQAKLWMKIALPLAAQLFPSATISTGVSSSDCSSKIDRGETEKDLALFHSRISIGWGRDLCNAAEEVREQFTNVALETPILFTQGDSDSICPIKILEEKLKILSSSQISFKKIKEALHEPFCGSTREDFLTHLNRWIDHKLG
;
A
#
# COMPACT_ATOMS: atom_id res chain seq x y z
N MET A 1 -6.45 21.60 3.35
CA MET A 1 -6.29 20.50 2.37
C MET A 1 -7.47 20.52 1.42
N ARG A 2 -7.22 20.68 0.11
CA ARG A 2 -8.24 20.62 -0.94
C ARG A 2 -8.15 19.25 -1.63
N ILE A 3 -9.30 18.57 -1.78
CA ILE A 3 -9.40 17.26 -2.43
C ILE A 3 -9.97 17.44 -3.83
N GLU A 4 -9.26 16.96 -4.83
CA GLU A 4 -9.71 16.92 -6.23
C GLU A 4 -9.92 15.48 -6.66
N THR A 5 -11.01 15.24 -7.36
CA THR A 5 -11.35 13.95 -7.94
C THR A 5 -11.18 14.00 -9.44
N SER A 6 -10.51 13.03 -10.01
CA SER A 6 -10.30 12.91 -11.45
C SER A 6 -10.37 11.47 -11.93
N GLN A 7 -10.39 11.30 -13.24
CA GLN A 7 -10.17 10.00 -13.90
C GLN A 7 -8.87 10.07 -14.68
N VAL A 8 -8.10 8.99 -14.63
CA VAL A 8 -6.89 8.82 -15.43
C VAL A 8 -7.03 7.59 -16.31
N HIS A 9 -6.44 7.64 -17.50
CA HIS A 9 -6.48 6.56 -18.47
C HIS A 9 -5.09 5.96 -18.59
N ILE A 10 -4.94 4.69 -18.20
CA ILE A 10 -3.70 3.94 -18.33
C ILE A 10 -4.03 2.68 -19.11
N GLN A 11 -3.34 2.47 -20.22
CA GLN A 11 -3.70 1.44 -21.19
C GLN A 11 -5.20 1.54 -21.55
N ASN A 12 -5.96 0.46 -21.40
CA ASN A 12 -7.39 0.39 -21.67
C ASN A 12 -8.25 0.50 -20.39
N GLN A 13 -7.71 1.06 -19.31
CA GLN A 13 -8.40 1.19 -18.02
C GLN A 13 -8.65 2.66 -17.68
N THR A 14 -9.86 2.97 -17.23
CA THR A 14 -10.20 4.26 -16.61
C THR A 14 -10.16 4.10 -15.12
N LEU A 15 -9.30 4.85 -14.46
CA LEU A 15 -9.05 4.74 -13.01
C LEU A 15 -9.54 5.99 -12.29
N HIS A 16 -10.10 5.78 -11.12
CA HIS A 16 -10.46 6.83 -10.19
C HIS A 16 -9.23 7.30 -9.40
N ARG A 17 -9.02 8.63 -9.37
CA ARG A 17 -7.90 9.26 -8.69
C ARG A 17 -8.36 10.37 -7.76
N LEU A 18 -7.76 10.44 -6.59
CA LEU A 18 -7.80 11.58 -5.69
C LEU A 18 -6.44 12.29 -5.70
N THR A 19 -6.48 13.62 -5.76
CA THR A 19 -5.33 14.48 -5.53
C THR A 19 -5.61 15.34 -4.30
N LEU A 20 -4.78 15.17 -3.26
CA LEU A 20 -4.85 15.97 -2.05
C LEU A 20 -3.85 17.11 -2.18
N ASN A 21 -4.34 18.32 -2.30
CA ASN A 21 -3.50 19.52 -2.48
C ASN A 21 -3.29 20.24 -1.14
N PRO A 22 -2.05 20.63 -0.80
CA PRO A 22 -1.79 21.52 0.32
C PRO A 22 -2.37 22.91 0.04
N GLU A 23 -2.69 23.65 1.11
CA GLU A 23 -3.07 25.07 1.06
C GLU A 23 -1.85 25.99 1.11
N THR A 24 -0.69 25.42 1.37
CA THR A 24 0.62 26.08 1.40
C THR A 24 1.39 25.83 0.09
N THR A 25 2.61 26.35 0.02
CA THR A 25 3.52 26.09 -1.09
C THR A 25 3.80 24.59 -1.20
N VAL A 26 3.68 24.05 -2.43
CA VAL A 26 3.99 22.64 -2.72
C VAL A 26 5.50 22.43 -2.71
N ARG A 27 5.97 21.53 -1.83
CA ARG A 27 7.40 21.13 -1.72
C ARG A 27 7.73 19.93 -2.60
N GLY A 28 6.73 19.07 -2.79
CA GLY A 28 6.92 17.82 -3.51
C GLY A 28 5.62 17.03 -3.59
N GLY A 29 5.75 15.75 -3.89
CA GLY A 29 4.62 14.85 -4.02
C GLY A 29 4.74 13.58 -3.21
N LEU A 30 3.60 12.96 -2.92
CA LEU A 30 3.48 11.64 -2.35
C LEU A 30 2.59 10.77 -3.23
N ILE A 31 3.06 9.58 -3.57
CA ILE A 31 2.28 8.56 -4.27
C ILE A 31 1.88 7.48 -3.26
N PHE A 32 0.58 7.21 -3.15
CA PHE A 32 0.04 6.23 -2.22
C PHE A 32 -0.63 5.06 -2.95
N PHE A 33 -0.25 3.83 -2.56
CA PHE A 33 -0.85 2.59 -3.02
C PHE A 33 -1.69 1.95 -1.91
N HIS A 34 -2.97 1.65 -2.20
CA HIS A 34 -3.91 1.02 -1.26
C HIS A 34 -3.76 -0.50 -1.18
N GLY A 35 -4.44 -1.14 -0.23
CA GLY A 35 -4.46 -2.58 -0.01
C GLY A 35 -5.29 -3.38 -1.02
N GLN A 36 -5.14 -4.71 -1.04
CA GLN A 36 -5.96 -5.59 -1.87
C GLN A 36 -7.42 -5.56 -1.41
N GLY A 37 -8.34 -5.29 -2.35
CA GLY A 37 -9.76 -5.23 -2.08
C GLY A 37 -10.25 -3.93 -1.42
N ASP A 38 -9.35 -3.00 -1.19
CA ASP A 38 -9.54 -1.69 -0.56
C ASP A 38 -9.77 -0.57 -1.60
N PHE A 39 -9.90 0.69 -1.16
CA PHE A 39 -10.12 1.85 -2.02
C PHE A 39 -9.62 3.15 -1.40
N ILE A 40 -9.33 4.14 -2.26
CA ILE A 40 -8.58 5.34 -1.87
C ILE A 40 -9.35 6.36 -1.04
N ASP A 41 -10.68 6.40 -1.09
CA ASP A 41 -11.49 7.40 -0.36
C ASP A 41 -11.30 7.33 1.18
N ARG A 42 -10.73 6.24 1.69
CA ARG A 42 -10.45 6.03 3.13
C ARG A 42 -9.20 6.76 3.65
N TYR A 43 -8.31 7.16 2.76
CA TYR A 43 -6.96 7.60 3.14
C TYR A 43 -6.73 9.11 3.30
N PRO A 44 -7.59 10.04 2.82
CA PRO A 44 -7.32 11.48 2.90
C PRO A 44 -6.99 11.98 4.31
N SER A 45 -7.73 11.51 5.32
CA SER A 45 -7.49 11.91 6.71
C SER A 45 -6.21 11.31 7.33
N ILE A 46 -5.73 10.18 6.79
CA ILE A 46 -4.49 9.52 7.21
C ILE A 46 -3.29 10.27 6.62
N LEU A 47 -3.41 10.70 5.37
CA LEU A 47 -2.35 11.41 4.65
C LEU A 47 -2.30 12.91 4.95
N LYS A 48 -3.22 13.42 5.79
CA LYS A 48 -3.30 14.85 6.11
C LYS A 48 -1.98 15.43 6.61
N GLY A 49 -1.21 14.69 7.43
CA GLY A 49 0.09 15.14 7.93
C GLY A 49 1.09 15.43 6.80
N PHE A 50 1.14 14.63 5.77
CA PHE A 50 1.98 14.87 4.59
C PHE A 50 1.51 16.10 3.81
N VAL A 51 0.18 16.27 3.66
CA VAL A 51 -0.38 17.45 2.98
C VAL A 51 -0.09 18.73 3.77
N ASP A 52 -0.21 18.68 5.09
CA ASP A 52 0.12 19.84 5.96
C ASP A 52 1.63 20.18 5.90
N ALA A 53 2.50 19.17 5.68
CA ALA A 53 3.93 19.37 5.44
C ALA A 53 4.28 19.85 4.01
N GLY A 54 3.28 20.13 3.17
CA GLY A 54 3.46 20.69 1.82
C GLY A 54 3.56 19.67 0.70
N TYR A 55 3.23 18.40 0.92
CA TYR A 55 3.26 17.38 -0.13
C TYR A 55 1.89 17.20 -0.78
N ARG A 56 1.85 17.29 -2.12
CA ARG A 56 0.67 16.91 -2.92
C ARG A 56 0.57 15.39 -2.95
N CYS A 57 -0.54 14.81 -2.46
CA CYS A 57 -0.70 13.36 -2.44
C CYS A 57 -1.56 12.89 -3.62
N ILE A 58 -1.05 11.92 -4.37
CA ILE A 58 -1.77 11.22 -5.45
C ILE A 58 -2.12 9.81 -4.97
N LEU A 59 -3.42 9.52 -5.01
CA LEU A 59 -3.99 8.21 -4.70
C LEU A 59 -4.80 7.74 -5.90
N THR A 60 -4.61 6.51 -6.33
CA THR A 60 -5.37 5.96 -7.47
C THR A 60 -5.89 4.58 -7.10
N ASP A 61 -7.20 4.35 -7.29
CA ASP A 61 -7.77 3.02 -7.20
C ASP A 61 -7.20 2.13 -8.30
N MET A 62 -6.63 0.99 -7.93
CA MET A 62 -6.13 -0.01 -8.88
C MET A 62 -7.29 -0.56 -9.75
N PRO A 63 -7.02 -1.07 -10.96
CA PRO A 63 -8.06 -1.74 -11.76
C PRO A 63 -8.84 -2.76 -10.94
N GLY A 64 -10.17 -2.74 -11.07
CA GLY A 64 -11.05 -3.64 -10.33
C GLY A 64 -11.17 -3.36 -8.83
N HIS A 65 -10.68 -2.21 -8.36
CA HIS A 65 -10.80 -1.74 -6.97
C HIS A 65 -11.57 -0.42 -6.90
N GLY A 66 -12.13 -0.14 -5.75
CA GLY A 66 -12.82 1.10 -5.46
C GLY A 66 -13.79 1.53 -6.55
N ARG A 67 -13.58 2.74 -7.08
CA ARG A 67 -14.38 3.35 -8.16
C ARG A 67 -13.74 3.18 -9.55
N SER A 68 -12.55 2.56 -9.65
CA SER A 68 -11.90 2.26 -10.92
C SER A 68 -12.64 1.19 -11.72
N GLN A 69 -12.53 1.29 -13.02
CA GLN A 69 -13.05 0.27 -13.94
C GLN A 69 -12.34 -1.08 -13.74
N GLY A 70 -12.97 -2.12 -14.24
CA GLY A 70 -12.44 -3.47 -14.23
C GLY A 70 -13.25 -4.42 -13.36
N ARG A 71 -13.01 -5.72 -13.59
CA ARG A 71 -13.64 -6.77 -12.81
C ARG A 71 -12.99 -6.86 -11.43
N ARG A 72 -13.79 -6.93 -10.36
CA ARG A 72 -13.32 -6.96 -8.96
C ARG A 72 -12.17 -7.93 -8.75
N GLY A 73 -11.04 -7.39 -8.26
CA GLY A 73 -9.81 -8.13 -7.94
C GLY A 73 -8.96 -8.55 -9.14
N VAL A 74 -9.30 -8.10 -10.36
CA VAL A 74 -8.49 -8.34 -11.56
C VAL A 74 -7.61 -7.14 -11.84
N VAL A 75 -6.30 -7.30 -11.62
CA VAL A 75 -5.27 -6.32 -12.00
C VAL A 75 -4.47 -6.88 -13.16
N PRO A 76 -4.14 -6.11 -14.21
CA PRO A 76 -3.46 -6.60 -15.40
C PRO A 76 -2.04 -7.17 -15.15
N GLY A 77 -1.41 -6.82 -14.03
CA GLY A 77 -0.11 -7.33 -13.63
C GLY A 77 0.84 -6.25 -13.11
N LEU A 78 2.06 -6.64 -12.80
CA LEU A 78 3.08 -5.72 -12.24
C LEU A 78 3.46 -4.61 -13.22
N GLY A 79 3.51 -4.89 -14.54
CA GLY A 79 3.78 -3.86 -15.54
C GLY A 79 2.75 -2.74 -15.54
N PHE A 80 1.47 -3.04 -15.26
CA PHE A 80 0.45 -2.02 -15.09
C PHE A 80 0.71 -1.15 -13.84
N ALA A 81 1.14 -1.76 -12.73
CA ALA A 81 1.51 -1.01 -11.53
C ALA A 81 2.74 -0.10 -11.77
N ASP A 82 3.69 -0.56 -12.59
CA ASP A 82 4.85 0.25 -13.01
C ASP A 82 4.40 1.47 -13.84
N GLU A 83 3.47 1.30 -14.80
CA GLU A 83 2.91 2.42 -15.58
C GLU A 83 2.11 3.40 -14.72
N LEU A 84 1.32 2.91 -13.76
CA LEU A 84 0.60 3.76 -12.81
C LEU A 84 1.55 4.61 -11.96
N LEU A 85 2.69 4.04 -11.54
CA LEU A 85 3.73 4.80 -10.87
C LEU A 85 4.29 5.89 -11.77
N HIS A 86 4.66 5.57 -13.00
CA HIS A 86 5.20 6.54 -13.96
C HIS A 86 4.23 7.67 -14.26
N ASP A 87 2.95 7.36 -14.48
CA ASP A 87 1.91 8.37 -14.68
C ASP A 87 1.78 9.30 -13.46
N SER A 88 1.79 8.71 -12.24
CA SER A 88 1.72 9.50 -11.01
C SER A 88 2.94 10.39 -10.82
N LEU A 89 4.15 9.89 -11.12
CA LEU A 89 5.39 10.65 -11.08
C LEU A 89 5.39 11.83 -12.06
N SER A 90 4.87 11.64 -13.26
CA SER A 90 4.79 12.70 -14.28
C SER A 90 3.92 13.88 -13.86
N SER A 91 3.06 13.70 -12.89
CA SER A 91 2.14 14.71 -12.34
C SER A 91 2.69 15.42 -11.10
N LEU A 92 3.92 15.10 -10.68
CA LEU A 92 4.54 15.61 -9.47
C LEU A 92 5.88 16.28 -9.78
N GLU A 93 6.22 17.28 -8.97
CA GLU A 93 7.50 17.99 -9.01
C GLU A 93 8.11 18.01 -7.60
N GLY A 94 9.41 18.28 -7.52
CA GLY A 94 10.12 18.39 -6.26
C GLY A 94 10.46 17.06 -5.62
N GLU A 95 10.45 17.00 -4.29
CA GLU A 95 10.77 15.80 -3.51
C GLU A 95 9.64 14.77 -3.60
N ILE A 96 9.95 13.52 -3.88
CA ILE A 96 8.95 12.46 -4.04
C ILE A 96 8.98 11.51 -2.85
N ILE A 97 7.82 11.28 -2.26
CA ILE A 97 7.58 10.28 -1.21
C ILE A 97 6.78 9.13 -1.80
N ILE A 98 7.11 7.91 -1.42
CA ILE A 98 6.30 6.74 -1.76
C ILE A 98 5.69 6.15 -0.49
N ALA A 99 4.41 5.80 -0.57
CA ALA A 99 3.72 5.21 0.57
C ALA A 99 2.74 4.13 0.13
N GLY A 100 2.42 3.21 1.05
CA GLY A 100 1.42 2.19 0.76
C GLY A 100 1.10 1.31 1.96
N HIS A 101 -0.08 0.69 1.85
CA HIS A 101 -0.60 -0.22 2.87
C HIS A 101 -0.80 -1.62 2.28
N SER A 102 -0.42 -2.67 3.02
CA SER A 102 -0.66 -4.07 2.67
C SER A 102 -0.06 -4.43 1.29
N MET A 103 -0.88 -4.80 0.30
CA MET A 103 -0.48 -4.94 -1.11
C MET A 103 0.22 -3.67 -1.62
N GLY A 104 -0.34 -2.51 -1.32
CA GLY A 104 0.27 -1.22 -1.67
C GLY A 104 1.62 -0.99 -0.97
N GLY A 105 1.77 -1.47 0.26
CA GLY A 105 3.05 -1.47 0.97
C GLY A 105 4.11 -2.35 0.31
N LEU A 106 3.70 -3.51 -0.23
CA LEU A 106 4.57 -4.36 -1.05
C LEU A 106 4.99 -3.65 -2.34
N MET A 107 4.03 -3.01 -3.04
CA MET A 107 4.34 -2.25 -4.27
C MET A 107 5.28 -1.08 -3.98
N ALA A 108 5.02 -0.32 -2.93
CA ALA A 108 5.87 0.80 -2.52
C ALA A 108 7.31 0.34 -2.22
N LEU A 109 7.50 -0.78 -1.51
CA LEU A 109 8.82 -1.37 -1.27
C LEU A 109 9.50 -1.81 -2.56
N ARG A 110 8.77 -2.47 -3.46
CA ARG A 110 9.30 -2.91 -4.76
C ARG A 110 9.79 -1.73 -5.58
N PHE A 111 9.04 -0.63 -5.65
CA PHE A 111 9.45 0.57 -6.35
C PHE A 111 10.62 1.27 -5.68
N LEU A 112 10.59 1.38 -4.35
CA LEU A 112 11.68 1.97 -3.57
C LEU A 112 13.00 1.22 -3.77
N PHE A 113 12.99 -0.10 -3.68
CA PHE A 113 14.20 -0.91 -3.81
C PHE A 113 14.79 -0.91 -5.22
N ARG A 114 13.94 -0.80 -6.23
CA ARG A 114 14.38 -0.67 -7.64
C ARG A 114 14.93 0.73 -7.96
N ASN A 115 14.46 1.77 -7.27
CA ASN A 115 14.70 3.16 -7.61
C ASN A 115 14.94 4.02 -6.35
N HIS A 116 15.82 3.55 -5.45
CA HIS A 116 16.03 4.18 -4.14
C HIS A 116 16.41 5.68 -4.22
N ASN A 117 17.13 6.10 -5.26
CA ASN A 117 17.52 7.50 -5.47
C ASN A 117 16.38 8.41 -5.91
N LEU A 118 15.22 7.84 -6.31
CA LEU A 118 14.07 8.62 -6.76
C LEU A 118 13.26 9.18 -5.59
N PHE A 119 13.29 8.49 -4.46
CA PHE A 119 12.40 8.80 -3.35
C PHE A 119 13.15 9.46 -2.19
N LYS A 120 12.63 10.60 -1.75
CA LYS A 120 13.10 11.34 -0.58
C LYS A 120 12.84 10.59 0.72
N ALA A 121 11.70 9.90 0.80
CA ALA A 121 11.28 9.13 1.96
C ALA A 121 10.23 8.07 1.58
N ALA A 122 9.96 7.12 2.48
CA ALA A 122 8.90 6.14 2.30
C ALA A 122 8.12 5.90 3.61
N TRP A 123 6.80 5.69 3.48
CA TRP A 123 5.96 5.18 4.57
C TRP A 123 5.29 3.87 4.14
N ILE A 124 5.58 2.80 4.88
CA ILE A 124 5.16 1.43 4.58
C ILE A 124 4.32 0.89 5.74
N SER A 125 3.05 0.63 5.49
CA SER A 125 2.12 0.12 6.51
C SER A 125 1.77 -1.34 6.22
N SER A 126 1.99 -2.22 7.20
CA SER A 126 1.61 -3.65 7.19
C SER A 126 1.90 -4.36 5.86
N PRO A 127 3.14 -4.32 5.31
CA PRO A 127 3.42 -4.76 3.95
C PRO A 127 3.17 -6.25 3.71
N LEU A 128 2.58 -6.61 2.57
CA LEU A 128 2.27 -7.98 2.17
C LEU A 128 3.54 -8.73 1.72
N LEU A 129 4.40 -9.10 2.67
CA LEU A 129 5.67 -9.78 2.38
C LEU A 129 5.54 -11.30 2.14
N ASN A 130 4.40 -11.91 2.43
CA ASN A 130 4.16 -13.34 2.18
C ASN A 130 2.70 -13.61 1.79
N PRO A 131 2.31 -13.38 0.52
CA PRO A 131 0.92 -13.53 0.06
C PRO A 131 0.34 -14.94 0.24
N MET A 132 1.20 -15.96 0.27
CA MET A 132 0.79 -17.38 0.35
C MET A 132 1.06 -17.99 1.74
N LEU A 133 1.19 -17.18 2.79
CA LEU A 133 1.51 -17.67 4.13
C LEU A 133 0.53 -18.74 4.60
N GLN A 134 -0.77 -18.46 4.47
CA GLN A 134 -1.85 -19.35 4.93
C GLN A 134 -2.33 -20.33 3.86
N ALA A 135 -1.76 -20.30 2.65
CA ALA A 135 -2.19 -21.15 1.57
C ALA A 135 -1.72 -22.60 1.76
N LYS A 136 -2.60 -23.56 1.46
CA LYS A 136 -2.26 -24.98 1.47
C LYS A 136 -1.18 -25.30 0.43
N LEU A 137 -0.33 -26.29 0.71
CA LEU A 137 0.80 -26.65 -0.17
C LEU A 137 0.40 -26.90 -1.62
N TRP A 138 -0.71 -27.61 -1.85
CA TRP A 138 -1.19 -27.87 -3.20
C TRP A 138 -1.56 -26.59 -3.97
N MET A 139 -2.06 -25.56 -3.28
CA MET A 139 -2.35 -24.26 -3.90
C MET A 139 -1.05 -23.57 -4.36
N LYS A 140 0.01 -23.66 -3.55
CA LYS A 140 1.33 -23.10 -3.89
C LYS A 140 1.91 -23.78 -5.13
N ILE A 141 1.76 -25.09 -5.23
CA ILE A 141 2.23 -25.89 -6.38
C ILE A 141 1.39 -25.64 -7.64
N ALA A 142 0.07 -25.50 -7.49
CA ALA A 142 -0.85 -25.32 -8.62
C ALA A 142 -0.86 -23.89 -9.17
N LEU A 143 -0.47 -22.89 -8.36
CA LEU A 143 -0.60 -21.48 -8.72
C LEU A 143 0.06 -21.10 -10.04
N PRO A 144 1.31 -21.51 -10.37
CA PRO A 144 1.94 -21.13 -11.63
C PRO A 144 1.16 -21.59 -12.85
N LEU A 145 0.72 -22.84 -12.87
CA LEU A 145 -0.05 -23.43 -13.96
C LEU A 145 -1.45 -22.81 -14.05
N ALA A 146 -2.13 -22.66 -12.92
CA ALA A 146 -3.44 -22.02 -12.87
C ALA A 146 -3.40 -20.55 -13.35
N ALA A 147 -2.34 -19.81 -13.01
CA ALA A 147 -2.14 -18.44 -13.45
C ALA A 147 -1.84 -18.32 -14.95
N GLN A 148 -1.25 -19.35 -15.55
CA GLN A 148 -1.04 -19.41 -16.99
C GLN A 148 -2.33 -19.71 -17.74
N LEU A 149 -3.13 -20.67 -17.26
CA LEU A 149 -4.34 -21.12 -17.94
C LEU A 149 -5.57 -20.21 -17.68
N PHE A 150 -5.67 -19.66 -16.46
CA PHE A 150 -6.83 -18.90 -16.00
C PHE A 150 -6.44 -17.61 -15.27
N PRO A 151 -5.62 -16.71 -15.87
CA PRO A 151 -5.07 -15.54 -15.17
C PRO A 151 -6.15 -14.61 -14.59
N SER A 152 -7.27 -14.46 -15.30
CA SER A 152 -8.37 -13.58 -14.88
C SER A 152 -9.42 -14.26 -14.01
N ALA A 153 -9.31 -15.58 -13.74
CA ALA A 153 -10.21 -16.23 -12.80
C ALA A 153 -9.96 -15.71 -11.39
N THR A 154 -11.04 -15.42 -10.65
CA THR A 154 -10.92 -14.83 -9.31
C THR A 154 -11.31 -15.81 -8.21
N ILE A 155 -10.55 -15.80 -7.15
CA ILE A 155 -10.82 -16.53 -5.91
C ILE A 155 -11.02 -15.56 -4.74
N SER A 156 -11.55 -16.03 -3.62
CA SER A 156 -11.56 -15.25 -2.37
C SER A 156 -10.16 -15.25 -1.75
N THR A 157 -9.76 -14.10 -1.21
CA THR A 157 -8.52 -13.99 -0.40
C THR A 157 -8.67 -14.66 0.95
N GLY A 158 -9.90 -14.93 1.40
CA GLY A 158 -10.19 -15.40 2.75
C GLY A 158 -10.11 -14.32 3.83
N VAL A 159 -9.71 -13.11 3.48
CA VAL A 159 -9.63 -11.97 4.41
C VAL A 159 -11.02 -11.40 4.63
N SER A 160 -11.39 -11.23 5.88
CA SER A 160 -12.62 -10.56 6.29
C SER A 160 -12.31 -9.15 6.81
N SER A 161 -13.32 -8.32 6.83
CA SER A 161 -13.19 -6.97 7.39
C SER A 161 -12.85 -6.96 8.88
N SER A 162 -13.21 -8.02 9.63
CA SER A 162 -12.86 -8.17 11.05
C SER A 162 -11.38 -8.50 11.28
N ASP A 163 -10.68 -9.00 10.27
CA ASP A 163 -9.23 -9.24 10.34
C ASP A 163 -8.45 -7.94 10.12
N CYS A 164 -9.06 -6.96 9.46
CA CYS A 164 -8.43 -5.68 9.12
C CYS A 164 -8.49 -4.69 10.29
N SER A 165 -9.68 -4.49 10.88
CA SER A 165 -9.89 -3.54 11.97
C SER A 165 -11.13 -3.88 12.79
N SER A 166 -11.25 -3.33 14.01
CA SER A 166 -12.44 -3.51 14.83
C SER A 166 -13.67 -2.83 14.18
N LYS A 167 -14.85 -3.44 14.35
CA LYS A 167 -16.09 -2.98 13.69
C LYS A 167 -16.52 -1.55 14.06
N ILE A 168 -16.13 -1.06 15.23
CA ILE A 168 -16.65 0.17 15.83
C ILE A 168 -16.12 1.43 15.12
N ASP A 169 -15.05 1.32 14.35
CA ASP A 169 -14.21 2.48 14.03
C ASP A 169 -14.02 2.76 12.55
N ARG A 170 -14.73 2.06 11.66
CA ARG A 170 -14.52 2.29 10.23
C ARG A 170 -15.19 3.54 9.71
N GLY A 171 -16.22 4.05 10.39
CA GLY A 171 -16.97 5.24 9.94
C GLY A 171 -17.57 5.11 8.54
N GLU A 172 -17.64 3.86 8.03
CA GLU A 172 -17.97 3.55 6.65
C GLU A 172 -19.50 3.53 6.46
N THR A 173 -19.94 4.16 5.40
CA THR A 173 -21.35 4.07 4.98
C THR A 173 -21.60 2.74 4.23
N GLU A 174 -22.87 2.35 4.06
CA GLU A 174 -23.25 1.18 3.23
C GLU A 174 -22.69 1.30 1.79
N LYS A 175 -22.59 2.53 1.27
CA LYS A 175 -22.02 2.79 -0.05
C LYS A 175 -20.53 2.50 -0.09
N ASP A 176 -19.80 2.80 0.98
CA ASP A 176 -18.37 2.52 1.08
C ASP A 176 -18.13 1.02 1.20
N LEU A 177 -18.97 0.30 1.96
CA LEU A 177 -18.89 -1.15 2.08
C LEU A 177 -19.04 -1.88 0.73
N ALA A 178 -19.80 -1.32 -0.22
CA ALA A 178 -19.94 -1.86 -1.57
C ALA A 178 -18.64 -1.72 -2.43
N LEU A 179 -17.70 -0.87 -2.03
CA LEU A 179 -16.42 -0.69 -2.73
C LEU A 179 -15.38 -1.72 -2.29
N PHE A 180 -15.51 -2.31 -1.11
CA PHE A 180 -14.65 -3.39 -0.65
C PHE A 180 -14.94 -4.70 -1.37
N HIS A 181 -13.92 -5.53 -1.51
CA HIS A 181 -14.09 -6.91 -1.97
C HIS A 181 -12.97 -7.82 -1.46
N SER A 182 -13.27 -9.10 -1.28
CA SER A 182 -12.30 -10.13 -0.91
C SER A 182 -11.83 -10.97 -2.10
N ARG A 183 -11.86 -10.43 -3.31
CA ARG A 183 -11.50 -11.18 -4.53
C ARG A 183 -10.11 -10.80 -5.02
N ILE A 184 -9.40 -11.81 -5.55
CA ILE A 184 -8.12 -11.63 -6.24
C ILE A 184 -8.09 -12.54 -7.46
N SER A 185 -7.60 -12.05 -8.60
CA SER A 185 -7.36 -12.92 -9.76
C SER A 185 -6.13 -13.79 -9.54
N ILE A 186 -6.15 -14.99 -10.12
CA ILE A 186 -5.06 -15.96 -9.96
C ILE A 186 -3.75 -15.40 -10.54
N GLY A 187 -3.83 -14.70 -11.67
CA GLY A 187 -2.68 -14.01 -12.27
C GLY A 187 -2.09 -12.95 -11.35
N TRP A 188 -2.94 -12.07 -10.80
CA TRP A 188 -2.48 -11.05 -9.86
C TRP A 188 -1.92 -11.64 -8.56
N GLY A 189 -2.54 -12.71 -8.05
CA GLY A 189 -2.02 -13.44 -6.88
C GLY A 189 -0.62 -14.00 -7.11
N ARG A 190 -0.34 -14.59 -8.29
CA ARG A 190 1.02 -15.02 -8.69
C ARG A 190 1.97 -13.83 -8.75
N ASP A 191 1.56 -12.72 -9.36
CA ASP A 191 2.40 -11.54 -9.51
C ASP A 191 2.77 -10.91 -8.15
N LEU A 192 1.84 -10.92 -7.19
CA LEU A 192 2.12 -10.50 -5.82
C LEU A 192 3.10 -11.46 -5.12
N CYS A 193 3.04 -12.77 -5.39
CA CYS A 193 4.03 -13.71 -4.86
C CYS A 193 5.43 -13.43 -5.40
N ASN A 194 5.55 -13.17 -6.70
CA ASN A 194 6.83 -12.83 -7.35
C ASN A 194 7.38 -11.49 -6.81
N ALA A 195 6.52 -10.47 -6.67
CA ALA A 195 6.91 -9.19 -6.09
C ALA A 195 7.37 -9.32 -4.62
N ALA A 196 6.69 -10.16 -3.84
CA ALA A 196 7.07 -10.39 -2.44
C ALA A 196 8.39 -11.16 -2.32
N GLU A 197 8.69 -12.08 -3.23
CA GLU A 197 9.98 -12.76 -3.29
C GLU A 197 11.09 -11.78 -3.65
N GLU A 198 10.93 -11.01 -4.73
CA GLU A 198 11.84 -9.94 -5.14
C GLU A 198 12.14 -8.98 -3.98
N VAL A 199 11.11 -8.46 -3.32
CA VAL A 199 11.26 -7.54 -2.20
C VAL A 199 12.00 -8.19 -1.03
N ARG A 200 11.68 -9.45 -0.68
CA ARG A 200 12.37 -10.15 0.42
C ARG A 200 13.85 -10.37 0.16
N GLU A 201 14.25 -10.60 -1.08
CA GLU A 201 15.66 -10.72 -1.49
C GLU A 201 16.40 -9.39 -1.39
N GLN A 202 15.74 -8.28 -1.75
CA GLN A 202 16.34 -6.95 -1.69
C GLN A 202 16.65 -6.48 -0.27
N PHE A 203 15.97 -6.97 0.76
CA PHE A 203 16.33 -6.63 2.15
C PHE A 203 17.78 -6.98 2.52
N THR A 204 18.41 -7.91 1.81
CA THR A 204 19.82 -8.30 2.02
C THR A 204 20.81 -7.54 1.15
N ASN A 205 20.34 -6.90 0.07
CA ASN A 205 21.20 -6.40 -1.01
C ASN A 205 21.19 -4.88 -1.15
N VAL A 206 20.21 -4.19 -0.54
CA VAL A 206 20.04 -2.75 -0.71
C VAL A 206 20.67 -1.97 0.45
N ALA A 207 21.61 -1.08 0.12
CA ALA A 207 22.05 -0.02 1.01
C ALA A 207 21.10 1.16 0.85
N LEU A 208 20.18 1.37 1.80
CA LEU A 208 19.21 2.45 1.75
C LEU A 208 19.68 3.65 2.56
N GLU A 209 19.80 4.79 1.89
CA GLU A 209 19.97 6.10 2.51
C GLU A 209 18.61 6.82 2.71
N THR A 210 17.56 6.36 2.01
CA THR A 210 16.22 6.90 2.07
C THR A 210 15.58 6.62 3.44
N PRO A 211 15.08 7.62 4.17
CA PRO A 211 14.32 7.44 5.39
C PRO A 211 13.04 6.62 5.14
N ILE A 212 12.85 5.56 5.92
CA ILE A 212 11.65 4.70 5.83
C ILE A 212 11.00 4.61 7.21
N LEU A 213 9.70 4.88 7.26
CA LEU A 213 8.86 4.51 8.38
C LEU A 213 8.06 3.24 8.06
N PHE A 214 8.30 2.19 8.82
CA PHE A 214 7.41 1.04 8.87
C PHE A 214 6.43 1.19 10.03
N THR A 215 5.14 0.92 9.78
CA THR A 215 4.10 0.87 10.81
C THR A 215 3.35 -0.44 10.69
N GLN A 216 3.10 -1.13 11.80
CA GLN A 216 2.37 -2.39 11.79
C GLN A 216 1.70 -2.70 13.12
N GLY A 217 0.50 -3.28 13.07
CA GLY A 217 -0.17 -3.82 14.25
C GLY A 217 0.53 -5.08 14.79
N ASP A 218 0.63 -5.21 16.10
CA ASP A 218 1.23 -6.41 16.70
C ASP A 218 0.29 -7.62 16.70
N SER A 219 -0.99 -7.40 16.47
CA SER A 219 -2.04 -8.41 16.37
C SER A 219 -2.50 -8.67 14.92
N ASP A 220 -1.71 -8.22 13.93
CA ASP A 220 -1.97 -8.44 12.50
C ASP A 220 -1.84 -9.93 12.13
N SER A 221 -2.97 -10.55 11.82
CA SER A 221 -3.05 -11.96 11.40
C SER A 221 -2.90 -12.14 9.89
N ILE A 222 -3.10 -11.08 9.10
CA ILE A 222 -2.98 -11.10 7.63
C ILE A 222 -1.52 -11.03 7.22
N CYS A 223 -0.80 -10.06 7.75
CA CYS A 223 0.64 -9.86 7.55
C CYS A 223 1.36 -9.95 8.91
N PRO A 224 1.67 -11.16 9.43
CA PRO A 224 2.24 -11.30 10.75
C PRO A 224 3.52 -10.50 10.94
N ILE A 225 3.56 -9.68 11.98
CA ILE A 225 4.64 -8.72 12.28
C ILE A 225 6.04 -9.37 12.32
N LYS A 226 6.12 -10.63 12.72
CA LYS A 226 7.38 -11.38 12.79
C LYS A 226 8.13 -11.43 11.47
N ILE A 227 7.41 -11.52 10.35
CA ILE A 227 8.02 -11.56 9.01
C ILE A 227 8.74 -10.23 8.72
N LEU A 228 8.11 -9.10 9.04
CA LEU A 228 8.73 -7.79 8.90
C LEU A 228 9.90 -7.62 9.87
N GLU A 229 9.72 -7.97 11.15
CA GLU A 229 10.78 -7.89 12.17
C GLU A 229 12.06 -8.67 11.78
N GLU A 230 11.90 -9.88 11.21
CA GLU A 230 13.02 -10.67 10.69
C GLU A 230 13.75 -9.96 9.55
N LYS A 231 13.01 -9.34 8.63
CA LYS A 231 13.61 -8.58 7.52
C LYS A 231 14.29 -7.30 7.99
N LEU A 232 13.70 -6.58 8.94
CA LEU A 232 14.29 -5.35 9.49
C LEU A 232 15.59 -5.61 10.28
N LYS A 233 15.78 -6.79 10.85
CA LYS A 233 17.05 -7.17 11.49
C LYS A 233 18.20 -7.27 10.49
N ILE A 234 17.91 -7.62 9.24
CA ILE A 234 18.89 -7.72 8.17
C ILE A 234 19.22 -6.34 7.60
N LEU A 235 18.20 -5.50 7.46
CA LEU A 235 18.30 -4.16 6.92
C LEU A 235 18.85 -3.18 7.98
N SER A 236 20.17 -3.24 8.21
CA SER A 236 20.84 -2.37 9.19
C SER A 236 21.05 -0.97 8.60
N SER A 237 20.15 -0.05 8.90
CA SER A 237 20.26 1.36 8.50
C SER A 237 19.69 2.29 9.58
N SER A 238 20.40 3.37 9.88
CA SER A 238 19.93 4.44 10.77
C SER A 238 18.74 5.23 10.21
N GLN A 239 18.41 5.03 8.94
CA GLN A 239 17.29 5.67 8.26
C GLN A 239 15.96 4.93 8.46
N ILE A 240 15.99 3.73 9.05
CA ILE A 240 14.79 2.93 9.26
C ILE A 240 14.19 3.22 10.62
N SER A 241 12.93 3.61 10.62
CA SER A 241 12.08 3.74 11.77
C SER A 241 11.01 2.64 11.74
N PHE A 242 10.80 1.92 12.82
CA PHE A 242 9.74 0.93 12.94
C PHE A 242 8.85 1.21 14.15
N LYS A 243 7.57 1.44 13.89
CA LYS A 243 6.57 1.60 14.93
C LYS A 243 5.62 0.41 14.95
N LYS A 244 5.73 -0.38 16.01
CA LYS A 244 4.75 -1.40 16.37
C LYS A 244 3.58 -0.72 17.10
N ILE A 245 2.37 -0.91 16.59
CA ILE A 245 1.13 -0.39 17.20
C ILE A 245 0.50 -1.50 18.03
N LYS A 246 0.45 -1.28 19.34
CA LYS A 246 -0.05 -2.27 20.28
C LYS A 246 -1.54 -2.54 20.07
N GLU A 247 -1.93 -3.84 20.11
CA GLU A 247 -3.32 -4.31 19.93
C GLU A 247 -3.97 -3.96 18.58
N ALA A 248 -3.21 -3.37 17.67
CA ALA A 248 -3.71 -3.10 16.33
C ALA A 248 -3.72 -4.36 15.47
N LEU A 249 -4.76 -4.49 14.67
CA LEU A 249 -4.88 -5.48 13.60
C LEU A 249 -4.14 -5.00 12.34
N HIS A 250 -4.57 -5.50 11.17
CA HIS A 250 -3.92 -5.21 9.89
C HIS A 250 -3.92 -3.72 9.50
N GLU A 251 -4.98 -2.97 9.86
CA GLU A 251 -5.13 -1.53 9.61
C GLU A 251 -4.85 -0.71 10.89
N PRO A 252 -3.58 -0.45 11.26
CA PRO A 252 -3.25 0.22 12.51
C PRO A 252 -3.72 1.68 12.58
N PHE A 253 -4.10 2.24 11.44
CA PHE A 253 -4.65 3.59 11.29
C PHE A 253 -6.17 3.66 11.48
N CYS A 254 -6.81 2.55 11.84
CA CYS A 254 -8.24 2.45 12.13
C CYS A 254 -8.48 2.19 13.61
N GLY A 255 -9.66 2.56 14.08
CA GLY A 255 -10.12 2.19 15.39
C GLY A 255 -9.48 2.91 16.56
N SER A 256 -9.48 2.23 17.70
CA SER A 256 -8.91 2.76 18.97
C SER A 256 -7.42 3.05 18.90
N THR A 257 -6.70 2.46 17.93
CA THR A 257 -5.26 2.63 17.73
C THR A 257 -4.91 3.81 16.83
N ARG A 258 -5.91 4.44 16.19
CA ARG A 258 -5.74 5.50 15.20
C ARG A 258 -4.97 6.71 15.74
N GLU A 259 -5.27 7.14 16.95
CA GLU A 259 -4.65 8.34 17.53
C GLU A 259 -3.15 8.11 17.81
N ASP A 260 -2.78 6.96 18.41
CA ASP A 260 -1.37 6.58 18.62
C ASP A 260 -0.64 6.47 17.28
N PHE A 261 -1.26 5.84 16.30
CA PHE A 261 -0.72 5.74 14.96
C PHE A 261 -0.45 7.11 14.32
N LEU A 262 -1.45 8.01 14.28
CA LEU A 262 -1.32 9.35 13.68
C LEU A 262 -0.29 10.20 14.40
N THR A 263 -0.22 10.12 15.73
CA THR A 263 0.78 10.82 16.54
C THR A 263 2.20 10.43 16.13
N HIS A 264 2.46 9.14 15.92
CA HIS A 264 3.77 8.66 15.50
C HIS A 264 4.08 8.98 14.04
N LEU A 265 3.10 8.87 13.14
CA LEU A 265 3.27 9.23 11.74
C LEU A 265 3.62 10.73 11.61
N ASN A 266 2.86 11.61 12.26
CA ASN A 266 3.08 13.05 12.19
C ASN A 266 4.44 13.44 12.79
N ARG A 267 4.83 12.85 13.94
CA ARG A 267 6.16 13.10 14.53
C ARG A 267 7.30 12.68 13.59
N TRP A 268 7.14 11.57 12.88
CA TRP A 268 8.14 11.14 11.89
C TRP A 268 8.19 12.09 10.68
N ILE A 269 7.03 12.56 10.20
CA ILE A 269 6.93 13.57 9.14
C ILE A 269 7.66 14.84 9.56
N ASP A 270 7.37 15.38 10.73
CA ASP A 270 8.01 16.61 11.25
C ASP A 270 9.54 16.46 11.35
N HIS A 271 10.02 15.29 11.79
CA HIS A 271 11.45 15.05 12.00
C HIS A 271 12.21 14.79 10.69
N LYS A 272 11.60 14.14 9.70
CA LYS A 272 12.28 13.69 8.48
C LYS A 272 11.99 14.56 7.25
N LEU A 273 10.86 15.28 7.27
CA LEU A 273 10.37 16.05 6.13
C LEU A 273 10.12 17.53 6.47
N GLY A 274 10.17 17.89 7.75
CA GLY A 274 9.96 19.25 8.26
C GLY A 274 11.08 20.25 7.94
#